data_5981edfc46d2dbeb50f0e4268059c5e3
#
_entry.id   5981edfc46d2dbeb50f0e4268059c5e3
#
_cell.length_a   1.000
_cell.length_b   1.000
_cell.length_c   1.000
_cell.angle_alpha   90.00
_cell.angle_beta   90.00
_cell.angle_gamma   90.00
#
_symmetry.space_group_name_H-M   'P 1'
#
loop_
_entity.id
_entity.type
_entity.pdbx_description
1 polymer ?
#
loop_
_entity_poly.entity_id
_entity_poly.type
_entity_poly.pdbx_seq_one_letter_code
_entity_poly.pdbx_strand_id
1 'polypeptide(L)'
;MKRFCILLMALCLHVFAAHAQISNLQQLKKEDRNAYLFKISKEVVMNFSPLYYREYRNPEVSELQVFQDTDDRPQIQRHVGRHYYIVTIPHDPTKDFFAWNYAAKVYIWEEDGEPQGVIFGNGMGINFFFRSYREWVEEGVKESERILYQESEVMRRIYEQK
;
A
#
# COMPACT_ATOMS: atom_id res chain seq x y z
N MET A 1 20.42 -4.30 36.06
CA MET A 1 19.91 -3.36 35.03
C MET A 1 20.42 -3.64 33.62
N LYS A 2 21.70 -3.91 33.37
CA LYS A 2 22.23 -4.18 32.01
C LYS A 2 21.58 -5.38 31.26
N ARG A 3 21.20 -6.46 31.98
CA ARG A 3 20.59 -7.65 31.36
C ARG A 3 19.13 -7.43 30.91
N PHE A 4 18.42 -6.51 31.53
CA PHE A 4 17.04 -6.18 31.18
C PHE A 4 16.96 -5.35 29.88
N CYS A 5 17.92 -4.45 29.64
CA CYS A 5 18.00 -3.67 28.40
C CYS A 5 18.31 -4.54 27.17
N ILE A 6 19.13 -5.59 27.33
CA ILE A 6 19.47 -6.52 26.22
C ILE A 6 18.24 -7.35 25.81
N LEU A 7 17.41 -7.78 26.76
CA LEU A 7 16.18 -8.51 26.47
C LEU A 7 15.14 -7.62 25.76
N LEU A 8 15.03 -6.36 26.14
CA LEU A 8 14.12 -5.40 25.49
C LEU A 8 14.56 -5.07 24.07
N MET A 9 15.86 -4.90 23.82
CA MET A 9 16.41 -4.71 22.46
C MET A 9 16.19 -5.93 21.57
N ALA A 10 16.35 -7.14 22.11
CA ALA A 10 16.08 -8.36 21.35
C ALA A 10 14.60 -8.50 20.99
N LEU A 11 13.68 -8.08 21.87
CA LEU A 11 12.24 -8.10 21.60
C LEU A 11 11.85 -7.09 20.51
N CYS A 12 12.45 -5.90 20.48
CA CYS A 12 12.20 -4.90 19.44
C CYS A 12 12.70 -5.33 18.05
N LEU A 13 13.82 -6.07 17.98
CA LEU A 13 14.35 -6.57 16.71
C LEU A 13 13.47 -7.67 16.07
N HIS A 14 12.64 -8.36 16.83
CA HIS A 14 11.75 -9.41 16.29
C HIS A 14 10.45 -8.87 15.71
N VAL A 15 10.07 -7.62 15.98
CA VAL A 15 8.86 -7.00 15.44
C VAL A 15 9.06 -6.54 13.98
N PHE A 16 10.29 -6.29 13.55
CA PHE A 16 10.60 -5.84 12.19
C PHE A 16 10.84 -6.97 11.17
N ALA A 17 10.88 -8.23 11.60
CA ALA A 17 11.25 -9.36 10.73
C ALA A 17 10.07 -10.15 10.14
N ALA A 18 8.83 -9.74 10.34
CA ALA A 18 7.66 -10.53 9.94
C ALA A 18 6.93 -10.02 8.69
N HIS A 19 7.61 -9.33 7.78
CA HIS A 19 7.20 -9.36 6.38
C HIS A 19 7.88 -10.57 5.74
N ALA A 20 7.39 -11.76 6.07
CA ALA A 20 7.69 -12.95 5.30
C ALA A 20 7.23 -12.64 3.87
N GLN A 21 8.19 -12.44 2.98
CA GLN A 21 7.95 -12.25 1.56
C GLN A 21 7.21 -13.50 1.09
N ILE A 22 5.91 -13.37 0.84
CA ILE A 22 5.08 -14.50 0.39
C ILE A 22 5.53 -14.78 -1.03
N SER A 23 6.30 -15.83 -1.20
CA SER A 23 6.68 -16.32 -2.51
C SER A 23 5.51 -17.08 -3.11
N ASN A 24 4.73 -16.41 -3.95
CA ASN A 24 3.63 -16.97 -4.72
C ASN A 24 2.29 -17.11 -3.98
N LEU A 25 1.38 -16.15 -4.23
CA LEU A 25 0.04 -16.11 -3.64
C LEU A 25 -0.86 -17.29 -4.05
N GLN A 26 -0.60 -17.97 -5.19
CA GLN A 26 -1.37 -19.14 -5.62
C GLN A 26 -1.18 -20.35 -4.71
N GLN A 27 -0.04 -20.44 -4.02
CA GLN A 27 0.23 -21.53 -3.08
C GLN A 27 -0.59 -21.41 -1.79
N LEU A 28 -1.14 -20.24 -1.51
CA LEU A 28 -2.01 -20.03 -0.36
C LEU A 28 -3.40 -20.59 -0.61
N LYS A 29 -4.06 -21.07 0.45
CA LYS A 29 -5.50 -21.31 0.40
C LYS A 29 -6.22 -20.01 0.05
N LYS A 30 -7.37 -20.11 -0.61
CA LYS A 30 -8.14 -18.96 -1.09
C LYS A 30 -8.43 -17.94 0.02
N GLU A 31 -8.78 -18.42 1.19
CA GLU A 31 -9.11 -17.61 2.36
C GLU A 31 -7.88 -16.80 2.83
N ASP A 32 -6.73 -17.47 2.98
CA ASP A 32 -5.48 -16.84 3.43
C ASP A 32 -4.97 -15.84 2.40
N ARG A 33 -5.04 -16.21 1.11
CA ARG A 33 -4.70 -15.33 0.00
C ARG A 33 -5.57 -14.06 0.00
N ASN A 34 -6.90 -14.22 0.12
CA ASN A 34 -7.79 -13.07 0.14
C ASN A 34 -7.57 -12.19 1.35
N ALA A 35 -7.33 -12.76 2.53
CA ALA A 35 -6.99 -12.00 3.74
C ALA A 35 -5.72 -11.18 3.54
N TYR A 36 -4.68 -11.76 2.93
CA TYR A 36 -3.46 -11.05 2.58
C TYR A 36 -3.72 -9.91 1.59
N LEU A 37 -4.43 -10.19 0.49
CA LEU A 37 -4.77 -9.22 -0.54
C LEU A 37 -5.57 -8.04 0.02
N PHE A 38 -6.53 -8.30 0.92
CA PHE A 38 -7.32 -7.26 1.60
C PHE A 38 -6.45 -6.39 2.50
N LYS A 39 -5.54 -7.02 3.27
CA LYS A 39 -4.60 -6.31 4.14
C LYS A 39 -3.72 -5.34 3.33
N ILE A 40 -3.06 -5.83 2.28
CA ILE A 40 -2.19 -5.00 1.43
C ILE A 40 -2.99 -3.90 0.74
N SER A 41 -4.20 -4.19 0.24
CA SER A 41 -5.05 -3.19 -0.39
C SER A 41 -5.47 -2.08 0.56
N LYS A 42 -5.79 -2.42 1.82
CA LYS A 42 -6.05 -1.43 2.87
C LYS A 42 -4.83 -0.55 3.10
N GLU A 43 -3.65 -1.14 3.25
CA GLU A 43 -2.39 -0.41 3.47
C GLU A 43 -2.10 0.55 2.33
N VAL A 44 -2.22 0.11 1.07
CA VAL A 44 -2.02 0.97 -0.11
C VAL A 44 -2.97 2.16 -0.10
N VAL A 45 -4.27 1.91 0.07
CA VAL A 45 -5.25 3.01 0.04
C VAL A 45 -5.05 3.97 1.21
N MET A 46 -4.76 3.46 2.40
CA MET A 46 -4.51 4.30 3.59
C MET A 46 -3.25 5.15 3.46
N ASN A 47 -2.20 4.65 2.80
CA ASN A 47 -0.95 5.40 2.61
C ASN A 47 -1.07 6.51 1.55
N PHE A 48 -1.87 6.31 0.49
CA PHE A 48 -1.93 7.26 -0.62
C PHE A 48 -3.17 8.14 -0.63
N SER A 49 -4.32 7.62 -0.19
CA SER A 49 -5.55 8.39 -0.16
C SER A 49 -6.60 7.76 0.77
N PRO A 50 -6.49 7.97 2.10
CA PRO A 50 -7.38 7.37 3.10
C PRO A 50 -8.86 7.64 2.86
N LEU A 51 -9.17 8.76 2.19
CA LEU A 51 -10.54 9.17 1.86
C LEU A 51 -11.25 8.18 0.92
N TYR A 52 -10.53 7.29 0.25
CA TYR A 52 -11.10 6.26 -0.63
C TYR A 52 -11.18 4.87 0.05
N TYR A 53 -10.78 4.74 1.29
CA TYR A 53 -10.97 3.50 2.02
C TYR A 53 -12.41 3.41 2.55
N ARG A 54 -13.08 2.29 2.27
CA ARG A 54 -14.48 2.05 2.66
C ARG A 54 -14.62 0.64 3.24
N GLU A 55 -15.42 0.53 4.29
CA GLU A 55 -15.74 -0.73 4.97
C GLU A 55 -17.25 -1.08 4.87
N TYR A 56 -17.96 -0.52 3.88
CA TYR A 56 -19.39 -0.78 3.71
C TYR A 56 -19.71 -2.21 3.30
N ARG A 57 -18.81 -2.82 2.55
CA ARG A 57 -18.85 -4.20 2.09
C ARG A 57 -17.45 -4.76 2.06
N ASN A 58 -17.36 -6.10 2.07
CA ASN A 58 -16.07 -6.76 1.87
C ASN A 58 -15.51 -6.43 0.48
N PRO A 59 -14.19 -6.22 0.38
CA PRO A 59 -13.53 -6.10 -0.90
C PRO A 59 -13.72 -7.35 -1.77
N GLU A 60 -13.67 -7.17 -3.08
CA GLU A 60 -13.80 -8.23 -4.07
C GLU A 60 -12.44 -8.50 -4.71
N VAL A 61 -12.07 -9.78 -4.86
CA VAL A 61 -10.84 -10.20 -5.53
C VAL A 61 -11.20 -10.74 -6.91
N SER A 62 -10.53 -10.25 -7.95
CA SER A 62 -10.70 -10.76 -9.32
C SER A 62 -10.16 -12.19 -9.47
N GLU A 63 -10.52 -12.83 -10.56
CA GLU A 63 -9.72 -13.94 -11.10
C GLU A 63 -8.32 -13.42 -11.45
N LEU A 64 -7.37 -14.37 -11.56
CA LEU A 64 -6.00 -14.07 -11.94
C LEU A 64 -5.96 -13.43 -13.33
N GLN A 65 -5.26 -12.32 -13.46
CA GLN A 65 -5.08 -11.57 -14.70
C GLN A 65 -3.63 -11.69 -15.17
N VAL A 66 -3.41 -11.48 -16.47
CA VAL A 66 -2.07 -11.39 -17.07
C VAL A 66 -1.82 -9.95 -17.46
N PHE A 67 -0.70 -9.39 -17.04
CA PHE A 67 -0.31 -8.03 -17.39
C PHE A 67 0.11 -7.97 -18.86
N GLN A 68 -0.55 -7.11 -19.62
CA GLN A 68 -0.25 -6.82 -21.02
C GLN A 68 -0.19 -5.31 -21.18
N ASP A 69 0.84 -4.83 -21.84
CA ASP A 69 0.98 -3.42 -22.19
C ASP A 69 1.75 -3.27 -23.49
N THR A 70 1.44 -2.25 -24.25
CA THR A 70 2.11 -1.89 -25.52
C THR A 70 3.14 -0.78 -25.36
N ASP A 71 3.28 -0.21 -24.17
CA ASP A 71 4.29 0.79 -23.86
C ASP A 71 5.69 0.15 -23.88
N ASP A 72 6.57 0.65 -24.72
CA ASP A 72 7.89 0.08 -24.97
C ASP A 72 8.95 0.43 -23.91
N ARG A 73 8.60 1.24 -22.93
CA ARG A 73 9.52 1.60 -21.83
C ARG A 73 9.96 0.36 -21.05
N PRO A 74 11.27 0.15 -20.87
CA PRO A 74 11.80 -1.06 -20.20
C PRO A 74 11.22 -1.31 -18.81
N GLN A 75 10.87 -0.23 -18.09
CA GLN A 75 10.28 -0.31 -16.75
C GLN A 75 8.87 -0.93 -16.76
N ILE A 76 8.18 -0.88 -17.89
CA ILE A 76 6.85 -1.48 -18.09
C ILE A 76 7.01 -2.86 -18.72
N GLN A 77 7.80 -2.97 -19.77
CA GLN A 77 8.00 -4.21 -20.54
C GLN A 77 8.51 -5.37 -19.69
N ARG A 78 9.35 -5.11 -18.68
CA ARG A 78 9.82 -6.15 -17.75
C ARG A 78 8.70 -6.84 -16.96
N HIS A 79 7.49 -6.26 -16.93
CA HIS A 79 6.34 -6.80 -16.24
C HIS A 79 5.34 -7.51 -17.16
N VAL A 80 5.48 -7.40 -18.48
CA VAL A 80 4.60 -8.06 -19.44
C VAL A 80 4.66 -9.57 -19.25
N GLY A 81 3.49 -10.21 -19.19
CA GLY A 81 3.33 -11.65 -18.93
C GLY A 81 3.26 -12.03 -17.45
N ARG A 82 3.57 -11.13 -16.51
CA ARG A 82 3.36 -11.37 -15.07
C ARG A 82 1.87 -11.46 -14.73
N HIS A 83 1.57 -12.21 -13.68
CA HIS A 83 0.20 -12.38 -13.20
C HIS A 83 -0.09 -11.46 -12.02
N TYR A 84 -1.35 -11.00 -11.92
CA TYR A 84 -1.78 -10.13 -10.84
C TYR A 84 -3.26 -10.34 -10.47
N TYR A 85 -3.61 -9.93 -9.26
CA TYR A 85 -4.97 -9.81 -8.77
C TYR A 85 -5.39 -8.35 -8.72
N ILE A 86 -6.70 -8.11 -8.90
CA ILE A 86 -7.33 -6.81 -8.65
C ILE A 86 -8.19 -6.95 -7.40
N VAL A 87 -7.91 -6.12 -6.40
CA VAL A 87 -8.79 -5.99 -5.24
C VAL A 87 -9.62 -4.73 -5.42
N THR A 88 -10.93 -4.92 -5.55
CA THR A 88 -11.88 -3.81 -5.67
C THR A 88 -12.48 -3.51 -4.29
N ILE A 89 -12.28 -2.29 -3.81
CA ILE A 89 -12.94 -1.74 -2.63
C ILE A 89 -14.24 -1.10 -3.12
N PRO A 90 -15.40 -1.67 -2.79
CA PRO A 90 -16.68 -1.14 -3.26
C PRO A 90 -17.02 0.18 -2.57
N HIS A 91 -17.83 1.00 -3.22
CA HIS A 91 -18.42 2.19 -2.62
C HIS A 91 -19.93 2.00 -2.41
N ASP A 92 -20.52 2.90 -1.67
CA ASP A 92 -21.98 3.02 -1.53
C ASP A 92 -22.45 4.27 -2.29
N PRO A 93 -23.13 4.12 -3.44
CA PRO A 93 -23.55 5.27 -4.26
C PRO A 93 -24.55 6.20 -3.57
N THR A 94 -25.12 5.77 -2.43
CA THR A 94 -25.98 6.63 -1.59
C THR A 94 -25.18 7.52 -0.64
N LYS A 95 -23.90 7.23 -0.43
CA LYS A 95 -23.00 7.92 0.50
C LYS A 95 -21.80 8.57 -0.16
N ASP A 96 -21.36 8.01 -1.29
CA ASP A 96 -20.16 8.41 -1.98
C ASP A 96 -20.49 8.91 -3.38
N PHE A 97 -19.85 10.02 -3.79
CA PHE A 97 -19.96 10.59 -5.14
C PHE A 97 -18.64 10.39 -5.89
N PHE A 98 -18.40 9.17 -6.37
CA PHE A 98 -17.25 8.87 -7.20
C PHE A 98 -17.61 8.82 -8.69
N ALA A 99 -16.64 9.10 -9.54
CA ALA A 99 -16.81 9.01 -10.98
C ALA A 99 -16.96 7.55 -11.46
N TRP A 100 -16.42 6.60 -10.67
CA TRP A 100 -16.45 5.17 -10.96
C TRP A 100 -17.28 4.42 -9.91
N ASN A 101 -17.72 3.21 -10.26
CA ASN A 101 -18.53 2.33 -9.41
C ASN A 101 -17.74 1.60 -8.31
N TYR A 102 -16.61 2.15 -7.89
CA TYR A 102 -15.74 1.64 -6.81
C TYR A 102 -15.08 2.79 -6.07
N ALA A 103 -14.66 2.55 -4.84
CA ALA A 103 -13.86 3.50 -4.07
C ALA A 103 -12.39 3.44 -4.47
N ALA A 104 -11.84 2.23 -4.60
CA ALA A 104 -10.47 2.01 -5.09
C ALA A 104 -10.35 0.63 -5.74
N LYS A 105 -9.39 0.50 -6.66
CA LYS A 105 -8.89 -0.77 -7.17
C LYS A 105 -7.40 -0.84 -6.94
N VAL A 106 -6.94 -1.88 -6.25
CA VAL A 106 -5.52 -2.13 -6.01
C VAL A 106 -5.09 -3.34 -6.82
N TYR A 107 -4.02 -3.17 -7.57
CA TYR A 107 -3.41 -4.21 -8.39
C TYR A 107 -2.22 -4.79 -7.64
N ILE A 108 -2.13 -6.11 -7.52
CA ILE A 108 -1.13 -6.79 -6.69
C ILE A 108 -0.55 -7.95 -7.49
N TRP A 109 0.79 -8.00 -7.59
CA TRP A 109 1.48 -9.09 -8.26
C TRP A 109 1.26 -10.42 -7.52
N GLU A 110 1.02 -11.47 -8.28
CA GLU A 110 0.78 -12.81 -7.76
C GLU A 110 2.05 -13.44 -7.17
N GLU A 111 3.20 -13.20 -7.80
CA GLU A 111 4.46 -13.87 -7.47
C GLU A 111 5.03 -13.47 -6.10
N ASP A 112 4.91 -12.20 -5.74
CA ASP A 112 5.56 -11.61 -4.57
C ASP A 112 4.61 -10.86 -3.63
N GLY A 113 3.33 -10.70 -4.04
CA GLY A 113 2.33 -9.95 -3.26
C GLY A 113 2.57 -8.44 -3.22
N GLU A 114 3.52 -7.92 -4.00
CA GLU A 114 3.82 -6.49 -4.03
C GLU A 114 2.76 -5.72 -4.84
N PRO A 115 2.35 -4.52 -4.40
CA PRO A 115 1.44 -3.69 -5.17
C PRO A 115 2.06 -3.27 -6.51
N GLN A 116 1.26 -3.39 -7.58
CA GLN A 116 1.57 -2.88 -8.91
C GLN A 116 1.10 -1.42 -9.07
N GLY A 117 -0.02 -1.08 -8.45
CA GLY A 117 -0.62 0.23 -8.55
C GLY A 117 -1.98 0.31 -7.86
N VAL A 118 -2.55 1.50 -7.85
CA VAL A 118 -3.88 1.78 -7.33
C VAL A 118 -4.59 2.79 -8.21
N ILE A 119 -5.90 2.60 -8.43
CA ILE A 119 -6.80 3.55 -9.08
C ILE A 119 -7.93 3.88 -8.11
N PHE A 120 -8.18 5.16 -7.88
CA PHE A 120 -9.22 5.65 -7.00
C PHE A 120 -10.53 5.93 -7.75
N GLY A 121 -11.63 6.02 -7.04
CA GLY A 121 -12.96 6.21 -7.60
C GLY A 121 -13.18 7.53 -8.36
N ASN A 122 -12.25 8.48 -8.27
CA ASN A 122 -12.21 9.70 -9.09
C ASN A 122 -11.46 9.53 -10.42
N GLY A 123 -10.92 8.34 -10.71
CA GLY A 123 -10.12 8.04 -11.89
C GLY A 123 -8.63 8.37 -11.77
N MET A 124 -8.19 9.00 -10.68
CA MET A 124 -6.75 9.19 -10.44
C MET A 124 -6.11 7.86 -10.00
N GLY A 125 -4.85 7.67 -10.36
CA GLY A 125 -4.12 6.45 -9.99
C GLY A 125 -2.64 6.68 -9.84
N ILE A 126 -1.99 5.72 -9.18
CA ILE A 126 -0.55 5.65 -9.02
C ILE A 126 -0.10 4.27 -9.48
N ASN A 127 0.94 4.19 -10.28
CA ASN A 127 1.59 2.93 -10.64
C ASN A 127 2.99 2.85 -9.99
N PHE A 128 3.42 1.64 -9.74
CA PHE A 128 4.70 1.36 -9.08
C PHE A 128 5.73 0.74 -10.05
N PHE A 129 5.59 0.96 -11.36
CA PHE A 129 6.53 0.45 -12.37
C PHE A 129 7.87 1.15 -12.37
N PHE A 130 7.88 2.46 -12.12
CA PHE A 130 9.09 3.29 -12.14
C PHE A 130 9.75 3.38 -10.78
N ARG A 131 8.96 3.24 -9.75
CA ARG A 131 9.34 3.32 -8.35
C ARG A 131 8.47 2.33 -7.58
N SER A 132 9.06 1.47 -6.78
CA SER A 132 8.33 0.46 -6.02
C SER A 132 7.40 1.09 -4.96
N TYR A 133 6.36 0.35 -4.57
CA TYR A 133 5.46 0.76 -3.48
C TYR A 133 6.23 1.11 -2.20
N ARG A 134 7.22 0.30 -1.86
CA ARG A 134 8.05 0.49 -0.66
C ARG A 134 8.83 1.80 -0.69
N GLU A 135 9.47 2.10 -1.81
CA GLU A 135 10.21 3.36 -1.99
C GLU A 135 9.29 4.59 -1.88
N TRP A 136 8.07 4.50 -2.39
CA TRP A 136 7.06 5.55 -2.24
C TRP A 136 6.68 5.78 -0.79
N VAL A 137 6.43 4.70 -0.03
CA VAL A 137 6.05 4.78 1.39
C VAL A 137 7.20 5.33 2.23
N GLU A 138 8.42 4.83 2.03
CA GLU A 138 9.61 5.30 2.76
C GLU A 138 9.90 6.78 2.53
N GLU A 139 9.71 7.29 1.32
CA GLU A 139 9.88 8.71 1.04
C GLU A 139 8.78 9.55 1.69
N GLY A 140 7.54 9.10 1.63
CA GLY A 140 6.41 9.78 2.29
C GLY A 140 6.62 9.89 3.81
N VAL A 141 7.17 8.86 4.45
CA VAL A 141 7.53 8.88 5.87
C VAL A 141 8.62 9.93 6.14
N LYS A 142 9.72 9.92 5.36
CA LYS A 142 10.80 10.90 5.50
C LYS A 142 10.32 12.35 5.31
N GLU A 143 9.46 12.57 4.34
CA GLU A 143 8.89 13.90 4.10
C GLU A 143 7.98 14.34 5.25
N SER A 144 7.16 13.44 5.79
CA SER A 144 6.31 13.72 6.96
C SER A 144 7.14 14.06 8.20
N GLU A 145 8.22 13.33 8.46
CA GLU A 145 9.14 13.60 9.56
C GLU A 145 9.82 14.96 9.38
N ARG A 146 10.23 15.31 8.17
CA ARG A 146 10.83 16.61 7.85
C ARG A 146 9.87 17.76 8.11
N ILE A 147 8.61 17.63 7.71
CA ILE A 147 7.57 18.64 7.94
C ILE A 147 7.33 18.83 9.44
N LEU A 148 7.15 17.73 10.20
CA LEU A 148 6.95 17.79 11.65
C LEU A 148 8.13 18.46 12.37
N TYR A 149 9.37 18.17 11.94
CA TYR A 149 10.55 18.83 12.49
C TYR A 149 10.53 20.34 12.22
N GLN A 150 10.22 20.77 10.99
CA GLN A 150 10.14 22.17 10.64
C GLN A 150 9.05 22.91 11.42
N GLU A 151 7.88 22.31 11.58
CA GLU A 151 6.78 22.88 12.39
C GLU A 151 7.20 23.01 13.86
N SER A 152 7.87 22.02 14.42
CA SER A 152 8.35 22.07 15.80
C SER A 152 9.39 23.18 16.03
N GLU A 153 10.30 23.40 15.08
CA GLU A 153 11.28 24.49 15.12
C GLU A 153 10.62 25.87 15.03
N VAL A 154 9.60 26.02 14.16
CA VAL A 154 8.83 27.26 14.05
C VAL A 154 8.12 27.56 15.36
N MET A 155 7.43 26.58 15.94
CA MET A 155 6.75 26.73 17.23
C MET A 155 7.72 27.08 18.35
N ARG A 156 8.88 26.44 18.43
CA ARG A 156 9.92 26.76 19.42
C ARG A 156 10.34 28.23 19.32
N ARG A 157 10.63 28.74 18.12
CA ARG A 157 11.01 30.16 17.93
C ARG A 157 9.92 31.13 18.35
N ILE A 158 8.65 30.80 18.13
CA ILE A 158 7.51 31.63 18.55
C ILE A 158 7.45 31.72 20.09
N TYR A 159 7.73 30.62 20.80
CA TYR A 159 7.72 30.60 22.27
C TYR A 159 8.94 31.29 22.90
N GLU A 160 10.10 31.24 22.26
CA GLU A 160 11.33 31.90 22.74
C GLU A 160 11.32 33.44 22.56
N GLN A 161 10.42 33.99 21.72
CA GLN A 161 10.27 35.43 21.48
C GLN A 161 9.24 36.12 22.39
N LYS A 162 8.59 35.39 23.29
CA LYS A 162 7.66 35.90 24.32
C LYS A 162 8.33 35.98 25.70
#